data_7989c373802de944c548d278587b3273
#
_entry.id   7989c373802de944c548d278587b3273
#
_cell.length_a   1.000
_cell.length_b   1.000
_cell.length_c   1.000
_cell.angle_alpha   90.00
_cell.angle_beta   90.00
_cell.angle_gamma   90.00
#
_symmetry.space_group_name_H-M   'P 1'
#
loop_
_entity.id
_entity.type
_entity.pdbx_description
1 polymer ?
#
loop_
_entity_poly.entity_id
_entity_poly.type
_entity_poly.pdbx_seq_one_letter_code
_entity_poly.pdbx_strand_id
1 'polypeptide(L)'
;YVQEMPGVAKEVGEDIIPDIVEAMMKLASHTSGSVITLIVASLPLAASRLGDADVMRGFLKLLHQMTGKAPRGLRPMMENLDELLSKLTLGGLRRWVMWGAQAHQRDLDGQLAYFGLQTESARSILQSERRGTLFIDNQRKLNFYLRALWARAFFMRPTAGDFESRQGIRPYIESFQIHVPDAFDPFRGIDGMEVYRATAAHAAAHMVYTREPISAEQLSQAQMRMIELFEDARVEYLAYSEFPGLRKLWLQFFTSEPGENDDYGKPTRPWT
;
A
#
# COMPACT_ATOMS: atom_id res chain seq x y z
N TYR A 1 -21.96 -6.03 -15.95
CA TYR A 1 -20.80 -5.16 -16.21
C TYR A 1 -21.19 -3.69 -16.08
N VAL A 2 -22.16 -3.20 -16.88
CA VAL A 2 -22.55 -1.76 -16.87
C VAL A 2 -23.04 -1.29 -15.51
N GLN A 3 -23.67 -2.15 -14.73
CA GLN A 3 -24.21 -1.83 -13.40
C GLN A 3 -23.10 -1.65 -12.34
N GLU A 4 -21.95 -2.31 -12.49
CA GLU A 4 -20.87 -2.30 -11.51
C GLU A 4 -19.86 -1.16 -11.72
N MET A 5 -19.71 -0.69 -12.97
CA MET A 5 -18.70 0.31 -13.31
C MET A 5 -18.86 1.67 -12.62
N PRO A 6 -20.09 2.20 -12.40
CA PRO A 6 -20.24 3.43 -11.62
C PRO A 6 -19.71 3.34 -10.20
N GLY A 7 -19.85 2.16 -9.56
CA GLY A 7 -19.27 1.89 -8.23
C GLY A 7 -17.76 1.91 -8.25
N VAL A 8 -17.14 1.30 -9.26
CA VAL A 8 -15.69 1.30 -9.44
C VAL A 8 -15.17 2.71 -9.71
N ALA A 9 -15.77 3.42 -10.67
CA ALA A 9 -15.36 4.77 -11.05
C ALA A 9 -15.41 5.77 -9.88
N LYS A 10 -16.40 5.62 -9.00
CA LYS A 10 -16.53 6.43 -7.80
C LYS A 10 -15.35 6.28 -6.83
N GLU A 11 -14.81 5.06 -6.69
CA GLU A 11 -13.77 4.75 -5.72
C GLU A 11 -12.36 5.03 -6.27
N VAL A 12 -12.10 4.70 -7.54
CA VAL A 12 -10.75 4.73 -8.12
C VAL A 12 -10.60 5.57 -9.38
N GLY A 13 -11.68 6.25 -9.83
CA GLY A 13 -11.67 7.08 -11.03
C GLY A 13 -12.16 6.35 -12.29
N GLU A 14 -12.54 7.12 -13.31
CA GLU A 14 -13.09 6.58 -14.57
C GLU A 14 -11.99 6.04 -15.52
N ASP A 15 -10.77 6.49 -15.37
CA ASP A 15 -9.61 6.13 -16.20
C ASP A 15 -9.23 4.64 -16.11
N ILE A 16 -9.68 3.93 -15.08
CA ILE A 16 -9.48 2.48 -14.92
C ILE A 16 -10.42 1.64 -15.80
N ILE A 17 -11.54 2.17 -16.28
CA ILE A 17 -12.58 1.40 -16.98
C ILE A 17 -12.05 0.69 -18.24
N PRO A 18 -11.27 1.35 -19.11
CA PRO A 18 -10.65 0.68 -20.27
C PRO A 18 -9.76 -0.51 -19.85
N ASP A 19 -8.96 -0.34 -18.80
CA ASP A 19 -8.06 -1.39 -18.29
C ASP A 19 -8.85 -2.61 -17.76
N ILE A 20 -9.99 -2.37 -17.10
CA ILE A 20 -10.89 -3.42 -16.65
C ILE A 20 -11.46 -4.19 -17.85
N VAL A 21 -11.94 -3.48 -18.88
CA VAL A 21 -12.49 -4.13 -20.09
C VAL A 21 -11.42 -5.02 -20.73
N GLU A 22 -10.22 -4.50 -20.93
CA GLU A 22 -9.11 -5.24 -21.51
C GLU A 22 -8.75 -6.49 -20.67
N ALA A 23 -8.67 -6.32 -19.33
CA ALA A 23 -8.40 -7.42 -18.42
C ALA A 23 -9.50 -8.50 -18.48
N MET A 24 -10.78 -8.11 -18.51
CA MET A 24 -11.90 -9.05 -18.62
C MET A 24 -11.88 -9.80 -19.95
N MET A 25 -11.55 -9.15 -21.06
CA MET A 25 -11.40 -9.81 -22.36
C MET A 25 -10.26 -10.85 -22.34
N LYS A 26 -9.12 -10.51 -21.73
CA LYS A 26 -8.00 -11.46 -21.57
C LYS A 26 -8.37 -12.63 -20.66
N LEU A 27 -9.06 -12.37 -19.56
CA LEU A 27 -9.50 -13.41 -18.63
C LEU A 27 -10.57 -14.35 -19.27
N ALA A 28 -11.46 -13.81 -20.08
CA ALA A 28 -12.52 -14.59 -20.75
C ALA A 28 -11.97 -15.67 -21.69
N SER A 29 -10.76 -15.51 -22.21
CA SER A 29 -10.11 -16.54 -23.03
C SER A 29 -9.52 -17.70 -22.21
N HIS A 30 -9.40 -17.55 -20.88
CA HIS A 30 -8.73 -18.50 -20.00
C HIS A 30 -9.62 -19.04 -18.86
N THR A 31 -10.84 -18.53 -18.71
CA THR A 31 -11.73 -18.93 -17.61
C THR A 31 -13.20 -18.99 -18.07
N SER A 32 -14.08 -19.56 -17.23
CA SER A 32 -15.50 -19.70 -17.55
C SER A 32 -16.27 -18.38 -17.39
N GLY A 33 -17.38 -18.24 -18.13
CA GLY A 33 -18.25 -17.06 -18.01
C GLY A 33 -18.77 -16.84 -16.59
N SER A 34 -19.01 -17.90 -15.81
CA SER A 34 -19.45 -17.79 -14.41
C SER A 34 -18.38 -17.17 -13.51
N VAL A 35 -17.10 -17.44 -13.75
CA VAL A 35 -15.98 -16.81 -13.02
C VAL A 35 -15.84 -15.35 -13.43
N ILE A 36 -15.98 -15.03 -14.72
CA ILE A 36 -15.99 -13.63 -15.19
C ILE A 36 -17.12 -12.82 -14.52
N THR A 37 -18.32 -13.39 -14.45
CA THR A 37 -19.45 -12.74 -13.77
C THR A 37 -19.14 -12.47 -12.29
N LEU A 38 -18.54 -13.45 -11.60
CA LEU A 38 -18.12 -13.30 -10.20
C LEU A 38 -17.06 -12.20 -10.04
N ILE A 39 -16.05 -12.20 -10.91
CA ILE A 39 -15.01 -11.14 -10.90
C ILE A 39 -15.66 -9.78 -11.09
N VAL A 40 -16.48 -9.59 -12.11
CA VAL A 40 -17.15 -8.32 -12.41
C VAL A 40 -17.99 -7.85 -11.22
N ALA A 41 -18.77 -8.74 -10.61
CA ALA A 41 -19.59 -8.42 -9.43
C ALA A 41 -18.74 -8.02 -8.20
N SER A 42 -17.49 -8.49 -8.13
CA SER A 42 -16.56 -8.18 -7.02
C SER A 42 -15.72 -6.92 -7.26
N LEU A 43 -15.72 -6.34 -8.48
CA LEU A 43 -14.90 -5.16 -8.79
C LEU A 43 -15.21 -3.93 -7.92
N PRO A 44 -16.47 -3.58 -7.60
CA PRO A 44 -16.74 -2.44 -6.72
C PRO A 44 -16.17 -2.63 -5.31
N LEU A 45 -16.26 -3.86 -4.77
CA LEU A 45 -15.63 -4.21 -3.50
C LEU A 45 -14.11 -4.08 -3.58
N ALA A 46 -13.50 -4.63 -4.62
CA ALA A 46 -12.06 -4.52 -4.84
C ALA A 46 -11.62 -3.06 -4.96
N ALA A 47 -12.33 -2.23 -5.73
CA ALA A 47 -12.05 -0.81 -5.87
C ALA A 47 -12.14 -0.06 -4.54
N SER A 48 -13.18 -0.32 -3.75
CA SER A 48 -13.33 0.27 -2.40
C SER A 48 -12.21 -0.13 -1.44
N ARG A 49 -11.75 -1.40 -1.50
CA ARG A 49 -10.68 -1.92 -0.62
C ARG A 49 -9.28 -1.52 -1.06
N LEU A 50 -9.06 -1.34 -2.35
CA LEU A 50 -7.74 -0.99 -2.90
C LEU A 50 -7.54 0.53 -2.97
N GLY A 51 -8.61 1.30 -3.20
CA GLY A 51 -8.67 2.76 -3.07
C GLY A 51 -7.81 3.56 -4.07
N ASP A 52 -7.17 2.92 -5.04
CA ASP A 52 -6.26 3.54 -5.99
C ASP A 52 -6.28 2.81 -7.35
N ALA A 53 -6.21 3.57 -8.46
CA ALA A 53 -6.29 3.02 -9.82
C ALA A 53 -5.09 2.12 -10.17
N ASP A 54 -3.88 2.48 -9.76
CA ASP A 54 -2.68 1.69 -10.08
C ASP A 54 -2.62 0.41 -9.26
N VAL A 55 -3.07 0.47 -8.00
CA VAL A 55 -3.24 -0.73 -7.16
C VAL A 55 -4.31 -1.64 -7.77
N MET A 56 -5.40 -1.07 -8.31
CA MET A 56 -6.43 -1.84 -9.03
C MET A 56 -5.88 -2.48 -10.31
N ARG A 57 -5.05 -1.79 -11.09
CA ARG A 57 -4.33 -2.37 -12.24
C ARG A 57 -3.45 -3.54 -11.82
N GLY A 58 -2.76 -3.41 -10.68
CA GLY A 58 -1.98 -4.49 -10.08
C GLY A 58 -2.83 -5.72 -9.72
N PHE A 59 -4.03 -5.50 -9.17
CA PHE A 59 -4.99 -6.57 -8.88
C PHE A 59 -5.47 -7.29 -10.15
N LEU A 60 -5.82 -6.55 -11.21
CA LEU A 60 -6.20 -7.15 -12.50
C LEU A 60 -5.08 -8.02 -13.10
N LYS A 61 -3.82 -7.56 -12.99
CA LYS A 61 -2.64 -8.36 -13.38
C LYS A 61 -2.50 -9.63 -12.54
N LEU A 62 -2.76 -9.57 -11.24
CA LEU A 62 -2.74 -10.74 -10.37
C LEU A 62 -3.79 -11.77 -10.77
N LEU A 63 -5.02 -11.35 -11.08
CA LEU A 63 -6.07 -12.24 -11.58
C LEU A 63 -5.64 -12.97 -12.86
N HIS A 64 -5.04 -12.23 -13.80
CA HIS A 64 -4.52 -12.82 -15.04
C HIS A 64 -3.38 -13.82 -14.75
N GLN A 65 -2.46 -13.54 -13.83
CA GLN A 65 -1.40 -14.47 -13.46
C GLN A 65 -1.95 -15.78 -12.86
N MET A 66 -3.06 -15.69 -12.11
CA MET A 66 -3.70 -16.86 -11.52
C MET A 66 -4.27 -17.82 -12.57
N THR A 67 -4.75 -17.33 -13.72
CA THR A 67 -5.28 -18.22 -14.77
C THR A 67 -4.23 -19.20 -15.31
N GLY A 68 -2.96 -18.81 -15.29
CA GLY A 68 -1.84 -19.66 -15.70
C GLY A 68 -1.25 -20.51 -14.57
N LYS A 69 -1.24 -19.99 -13.32
CA LYS A 69 -0.52 -20.63 -12.21
C LYS A 69 -1.42 -21.48 -11.30
N ALA A 70 -2.67 -21.05 -11.08
CA ALA A 70 -3.63 -21.73 -10.20
C ALA A 70 -5.06 -21.53 -10.73
N PRO A 71 -5.39 -22.06 -11.91
CA PRO A 71 -6.67 -21.79 -12.59
C PRO A 71 -7.88 -22.20 -11.77
N ARG A 72 -7.81 -23.27 -10.99
CA ARG A 72 -8.90 -23.72 -10.11
C ARG A 72 -9.02 -22.90 -8.82
N GLY A 73 -7.97 -22.19 -8.44
CA GLY A 73 -7.95 -21.33 -7.26
C GLY A 73 -8.65 -19.98 -7.47
N LEU A 74 -8.83 -19.54 -8.72
CA LEU A 74 -9.36 -18.22 -9.03
C LEU A 74 -10.77 -18.01 -8.48
N ARG A 75 -11.69 -18.94 -8.73
CA ARG A 75 -13.07 -18.87 -8.25
C ARG A 75 -13.17 -18.83 -6.73
N PRO A 76 -12.62 -19.80 -5.97
CA PRO A 76 -12.72 -19.80 -4.51
C PRO A 76 -11.99 -18.59 -3.87
N MET A 77 -10.92 -18.07 -4.49
CA MET A 77 -10.31 -16.82 -4.05
C MET A 77 -11.29 -15.65 -4.19
N MET A 78 -11.97 -15.53 -5.33
CA MET A 78 -12.93 -14.44 -5.54
C MET A 78 -14.15 -14.53 -4.62
N GLU A 79 -14.59 -15.73 -4.26
CA GLU A 79 -15.66 -15.97 -3.28
C GLU A 79 -15.27 -15.51 -1.87
N ASN A 80 -13.97 -15.48 -1.55
CA ASN A 80 -13.42 -15.01 -0.26
C ASN A 80 -12.73 -13.63 -0.35
N LEU A 81 -12.94 -12.89 -1.45
CA LEU A 81 -12.19 -11.66 -1.73
C LEU A 81 -12.36 -10.59 -0.65
N ASP A 82 -13.56 -10.44 -0.08
CA ASP A 82 -13.81 -9.46 1.00
C ASP A 82 -12.97 -9.78 2.24
N GLU A 83 -12.95 -11.04 2.67
CA GLU A 83 -12.12 -11.47 3.80
C GLU A 83 -10.64 -11.24 3.52
N LEU A 84 -10.16 -11.58 2.31
CA LEU A 84 -8.77 -11.42 1.91
C LEU A 84 -8.36 -9.95 1.89
N LEU A 85 -9.11 -9.09 1.21
CA LEU A 85 -8.80 -7.66 1.12
C LEU A 85 -9.09 -6.87 2.40
N SER A 86 -9.88 -7.41 3.33
CA SER A 86 -10.02 -6.83 4.67
C SER A 86 -8.79 -7.05 5.56
N LYS A 87 -7.92 -7.99 5.21
CA LYS A 87 -6.77 -8.41 6.02
C LYS A 87 -5.42 -8.16 5.34
N LEU A 88 -5.41 -8.08 4.01
CA LEU A 88 -4.21 -8.00 3.21
C LEU A 88 -4.20 -6.74 2.33
N THR A 89 -3.01 -6.15 2.18
CA THR A 89 -2.71 -5.27 1.04
C THR A 89 -2.65 -6.09 -0.24
N LEU A 90 -2.63 -5.44 -1.40
CA LEU A 90 -2.42 -6.15 -2.67
C LEU A 90 -1.10 -6.94 -2.67
N GLY A 91 -0.03 -6.38 -2.09
CA GLY A 91 1.25 -7.07 -1.94
C GLY A 91 1.14 -8.33 -1.09
N GLY A 92 0.46 -8.26 0.05
CA GLY A 92 0.16 -9.42 0.89
C GLY A 92 -0.68 -10.49 0.18
N LEU A 93 -1.73 -10.04 -0.54
CA LEU A 93 -2.57 -10.93 -1.35
C LEU A 93 -1.74 -11.64 -2.43
N ARG A 94 -0.85 -10.91 -3.11
CA ARG A 94 0.03 -11.48 -4.14
C ARG A 94 0.95 -12.56 -3.56
N ARG A 95 1.60 -12.30 -2.42
CA ARG A 95 2.47 -13.31 -1.77
C ARG A 95 1.67 -14.54 -1.33
N TRP A 96 0.49 -14.34 -0.73
CA TRP A 96 -0.42 -15.42 -0.36
C TRP A 96 -0.84 -16.27 -1.58
N VAL A 97 -1.21 -15.62 -2.69
CA VAL A 97 -1.55 -16.28 -3.96
C VAL A 97 -0.36 -17.04 -4.53
N MET A 98 0.82 -16.43 -4.58
CA MET A 98 2.00 -17.07 -5.16
C MET A 98 2.44 -18.29 -4.34
N TRP A 99 2.35 -18.22 -3.01
CA TRP A 99 2.62 -19.35 -2.14
C TRP A 99 1.65 -20.52 -2.43
N GLY A 100 0.36 -20.26 -2.47
CA GLY A 100 -0.66 -21.27 -2.76
C GLY A 100 -0.50 -21.90 -4.14
N ALA A 101 -0.23 -21.08 -5.17
CA ALA A 101 0.02 -21.55 -6.52
C ALA A 101 1.26 -22.44 -6.62
N GLN A 102 2.33 -22.12 -5.88
CA GLN A 102 3.56 -22.91 -5.85
C GLN A 102 3.37 -24.21 -5.06
N ALA A 103 2.74 -24.15 -3.88
CA ALA A 103 2.53 -25.32 -3.03
C ALA A 103 1.60 -26.35 -3.68
N HIS A 104 0.61 -25.90 -4.45
CA HIS A 104 -0.41 -26.76 -5.07
C HIS A 104 -0.33 -26.76 -6.61
N GLN A 105 0.86 -26.61 -7.19
CA GLN A 105 1.04 -26.48 -8.65
C GLN A 105 0.44 -27.65 -9.44
N ARG A 106 0.51 -28.87 -8.90
CA ARG A 106 0.02 -30.11 -9.52
C ARG A 106 -1.19 -30.72 -8.80
N ASP A 107 -1.66 -30.07 -7.75
CA ASP A 107 -2.76 -30.54 -6.91
C ASP A 107 -3.97 -29.62 -7.08
N LEU A 108 -4.89 -30.02 -7.97
CA LEU A 108 -6.05 -29.20 -8.30
C LEU A 108 -7.06 -29.11 -7.15
N ASP A 109 -7.19 -30.17 -6.33
CA ASP A 109 -8.07 -30.16 -5.16
C ASP A 109 -7.44 -29.35 -4.02
N GLY A 110 -6.12 -29.41 -3.88
CA GLY A 110 -5.37 -28.55 -3.00
C GLY A 110 -5.51 -27.07 -3.36
N GLN A 111 -5.54 -26.72 -4.66
CA GLN A 111 -5.84 -25.34 -5.08
C GLN A 111 -7.23 -24.89 -4.60
N LEU A 112 -8.27 -25.72 -4.82
CA LEU A 112 -9.62 -25.39 -4.37
C LEU A 112 -9.69 -25.18 -2.86
N ALA A 113 -9.09 -26.08 -2.09
CA ALA A 113 -9.09 -26.02 -0.63
C ALA A 113 -8.28 -24.83 -0.09
N TYR A 114 -7.09 -24.58 -0.65
CA TYR A 114 -6.22 -23.46 -0.22
C TYR A 114 -6.89 -22.11 -0.51
N PHE A 115 -7.26 -21.85 -1.77
CA PHE A 115 -7.87 -20.59 -2.17
C PHE A 115 -9.29 -20.37 -1.62
N GLY A 116 -9.94 -21.46 -1.20
CA GLY A 116 -11.19 -21.44 -0.43
C GLY A 116 -11.02 -21.22 1.08
N LEU A 117 -9.79 -20.93 1.58
CA LEU A 117 -9.47 -20.76 3.00
C LEU A 117 -9.82 -21.98 3.87
N GLN A 118 -9.87 -23.19 3.28
CA GLN A 118 -10.25 -24.42 3.97
C GLN A 118 -9.05 -25.11 4.64
N THR A 119 -7.83 -24.84 4.18
CA THR A 119 -6.60 -25.45 4.72
C THR A 119 -6.00 -24.62 5.84
N GLU A 120 -5.31 -25.29 6.78
CA GLU A 120 -4.55 -24.62 7.85
C GLU A 120 -3.43 -23.76 7.26
N SER A 121 -2.75 -24.24 6.22
CA SER A 121 -1.70 -23.48 5.53
C SER A 121 -2.22 -22.17 4.95
N ALA A 122 -3.41 -22.17 4.30
CA ALA A 122 -4.00 -20.95 3.76
C ALA A 122 -4.23 -19.90 4.86
N ARG A 123 -4.76 -20.33 6.01
CA ARG A 123 -5.05 -19.46 7.16
C ARG A 123 -3.75 -18.99 7.86
N SER A 124 -2.77 -19.88 8.00
CA SER A 124 -1.47 -19.55 8.60
C SER A 124 -0.72 -18.50 7.76
N ILE A 125 -0.66 -18.70 6.43
CA ILE A 125 -0.03 -17.73 5.53
C ILE A 125 -0.83 -16.42 5.51
N LEU A 126 -2.16 -16.46 5.47
CA LEU A 126 -3.00 -15.27 5.59
C LEU A 126 -2.67 -14.50 6.88
N GLN A 127 -2.56 -15.19 8.00
CA GLN A 127 -2.21 -14.57 9.28
C GLN A 127 -0.78 -14.00 9.29
N SER A 128 0.18 -14.68 8.65
CA SER A 128 1.56 -14.19 8.55
C SER A 128 1.69 -12.98 7.63
N GLU A 129 0.85 -12.91 6.58
CA GLU A 129 0.78 -11.77 5.66
C GLU A 129 -0.08 -10.62 6.19
N ARG A 130 -0.96 -10.89 7.16
CA ARG A 130 -1.73 -9.89 7.90
C ARG A 130 -0.83 -9.16 8.89
N ARG A 131 -0.08 -8.18 8.40
CA ARG A 131 0.79 -7.36 9.23
C ARG A 131 0.50 -5.89 9.00
N GLY A 132 0.61 -5.14 10.11
CA GLY A 132 0.60 -3.71 10.10
C GLY A 132 -0.78 -3.06 10.07
N THR A 133 -0.75 -1.77 10.19
CA THR A 133 -1.89 -0.87 10.07
C THR A 133 -2.06 -0.50 8.61
N LEU A 134 -3.23 -0.75 8.03
CA LEU A 134 -3.51 -0.46 6.62
C LEU A 134 -3.78 1.04 6.41
N PHE A 135 -3.22 1.60 5.33
CA PHE A 135 -3.45 2.99 4.94
C PHE A 135 -4.92 3.25 4.63
N ILE A 136 -5.55 2.39 3.82
CA ILE A 136 -6.92 2.58 3.35
C ILE A 136 -7.93 2.69 4.51
N ASP A 137 -7.74 1.93 5.58
CA ASP A 137 -8.61 1.96 6.76
C ASP A 137 -8.42 3.26 7.58
N ASN A 138 -7.29 3.94 7.40
CA ASN A 138 -6.91 5.11 8.20
C ASN A 138 -6.78 6.41 7.38
N GLN A 139 -6.91 6.36 6.06
CA GLN A 139 -6.74 7.51 5.15
C GLN A 139 -7.59 8.71 5.58
N ARG A 140 -8.86 8.47 5.92
CA ARG A 140 -9.78 9.54 6.35
C ARG A 140 -9.31 10.20 7.65
N LYS A 141 -8.83 9.42 8.61
CA LYS A 141 -8.31 9.95 9.88
C LYS A 141 -7.04 10.77 9.67
N LEU A 142 -6.14 10.31 8.79
CA LEU A 142 -4.92 11.01 8.43
C LEU A 142 -5.23 12.33 7.69
N ASN A 143 -6.20 12.33 6.78
CA ASN A 143 -6.65 13.55 6.11
C ASN A 143 -7.19 14.60 7.10
N PHE A 144 -8.02 14.17 8.05
CA PHE A 144 -8.50 15.07 9.09
C PHE A 144 -7.38 15.56 10.01
N TYR A 145 -6.43 14.69 10.35
CA TYR A 145 -5.28 15.05 11.16
C TYR A 145 -4.42 16.13 10.49
N LEU A 146 -4.04 15.95 9.23
CA LEU A 146 -3.27 16.95 8.49
C LEU A 146 -4.05 18.25 8.29
N ARG A 147 -5.35 18.15 8.01
CA ARG A 147 -6.21 19.33 7.87
C ARG A 147 -6.35 20.11 9.19
N ALA A 148 -6.37 19.40 10.33
CA ALA A 148 -6.42 20.05 11.64
C ALA A 148 -5.13 20.82 11.94
N LEU A 149 -3.97 20.35 11.45
CA LEU A 149 -2.69 21.06 11.61
C LEU A 149 -2.63 22.30 10.70
N TRP A 150 -2.80 22.17 9.41
CA TRP A 150 -2.50 23.25 8.45
C TRP A 150 -3.73 23.86 7.77
N ALA A 151 -4.95 23.55 8.21
CA ALA A 151 -6.22 24.07 7.66
C ALA A 151 -6.38 23.88 6.14
N ARG A 152 -5.61 22.96 5.52
CA ARG A 152 -5.66 22.65 4.09
C ARG A 152 -5.78 21.16 3.84
N ALA A 153 -6.29 20.77 2.68
CA ALA A 153 -6.34 19.38 2.27
C ALA A 153 -4.99 18.94 1.68
N PHE A 154 -4.58 17.72 2.01
CA PHE A 154 -3.44 17.04 1.40
C PHE A 154 -3.97 15.78 0.72
N PHE A 155 -3.55 15.58 -0.53
CA PHE A 155 -3.90 14.36 -1.24
C PHE A 155 -2.90 13.27 -0.87
N MET A 156 -3.39 12.20 -0.27
CA MET A 156 -2.59 11.03 0.07
C MET A 156 -3.03 9.82 -0.74
N ARG A 157 -2.05 9.08 -1.27
CA ARG A 157 -2.27 7.85 -2.04
C ARG A 157 -1.39 6.73 -1.50
N PRO A 158 -1.82 5.47 -1.62
CA PRO A 158 -0.93 4.35 -1.36
C PRO A 158 0.17 4.30 -2.41
N THR A 159 1.37 3.88 -2.01
CA THR A 159 2.42 3.60 -2.98
C THR A 159 2.02 2.37 -3.77
N ALA A 160 1.72 2.53 -5.06
CA ALA A 160 1.52 1.42 -5.99
C ALA A 160 2.88 0.76 -6.33
N GLY A 161 3.67 0.48 -5.31
CA GLY A 161 5.05 0.07 -5.45
C GLY A 161 5.21 -1.32 -6.01
N ASP A 162 6.43 -1.61 -6.44
CA ASP A 162 6.86 -2.92 -6.86
C ASP A 162 6.72 -3.89 -5.67
N PHE A 163 5.67 -4.71 -5.74
CA PHE A 163 5.15 -5.53 -4.64
C PHE A 163 6.09 -6.68 -4.22
N GLU A 164 7.32 -6.68 -4.67
CA GLU A 164 8.26 -7.76 -4.40
C GLU A 164 8.95 -7.66 -3.03
N SER A 165 9.01 -6.48 -2.42
CA SER A 165 9.56 -6.35 -1.07
C SER A 165 8.82 -5.31 -0.22
N ARG A 166 8.43 -5.69 1.00
CA ARG A 166 7.93 -4.77 2.02
C ARG A 166 8.98 -3.76 2.50
N GLN A 167 10.26 -4.05 2.27
CA GLN A 167 11.38 -3.29 2.83
C GLN A 167 11.84 -2.10 1.97
N GLY A 168 11.27 -1.91 0.78
CA GLY A 168 11.78 -0.95 -0.21
C GLY A 168 10.91 0.28 -0.47
N ILE A 169 9.69 0.34 0.04
CA ILE A 169 8.76 1.42 -0.31
C ILE A 169 8.86 2.53 0.72
N ARG A 170 9.56 3.59 0.36
CA ARG A 170 9.61 4.82 1.16
C ARG A 170 8.46 5.73 0.77
N PRO A 171 7.93 6.53 1.73
CA PRO A 171 7.02 7.62 1.40
C PRO A 171 7.74 8.64 0.51
N TYR A 172 7.02 9.21 -0.44
CA TYR A 172 7.55 10.27 -1.29
C TYR A 172 6.45 11.26 -1.69
N ILE A 173 6.86 12.40 -2.19
CA ILE A 173 5.97 13.45 -2.69
C ILE A 173 6.14 13.54 -4.20
N GLU A 174 5.05 13.43 -4.95
CA GLU A 174 5.03 13.59 -6.39
C GLU A 174 3.79 14.37 -6.82
N SER A 175 3.94 15.34 -7.70
CA SER A 175 2.82 16.11 -8.26
C SER A 175 1.83 16.63 -7.19
N PHE A 176 2.37 17.14 -6.07
CA PHE A 176 1.59 17.62 -4.91
C PHE A 176 0.77 16.55 -4.20
N GLN A 177 1.09 15.28 -4.37
CA GLN A 177 0.48 14.16 -3.67
C GLN A 177 1.51 13.49 -2.75
N ILE A 178 1.06 13.05 -1.58
CA ILE A 178 1.87 12.30 -0.62
C ILE A 178 1.61 10.82 -0.88
N HIS A 179 2.65 10.10 -1.29
CA HIS A 179 2.61 8.66 -1.43
C HIS A 179 3.10 8.01 -0.14
N VAL A 180 2.27 7.15 0.44
CA VAL A 180 2.59 6.41 1.69
C VAL A 180 2.48 4.91 1.47
N PRO A 181 3.26 4.09 2.19
CA PRO A 181 3.11 2.64 2.11
C PRO A 181 1.70 2.17 2.39
N ASP A 182 1.26 1.09 1.73
CA ASP A 182 -0.06 0.49 1.88
C ASP A 182 -0.31 -0.01 3.31
N ALA A 183 0.75 -0.43 4.00
CA ALA A 183 0.73 -0.82 5.40
C ALA A 183 2.03 -0.42 6.11
N PHE A 184 1.91 0.00 7.36
CA PHE A 184 3.04 0.07 8.28
C PHE A 184 2.93 -1.01 9.35
N ASP A 185 3.98 -1.80 9.49
CA ASP A 185 4.18 -2.65 10.66
C ASP A 185 4.50 -1.78 11.88
N PRO A 186 4.23 -2.25 13.12
CA PRO A 186 4.71 -1.57 14.30
C PRO A 186 6.23 -1.40 14.24
N PHE A 187 6.70 -0.18 14.45
CA PHE A 187 8.12 0.16 14.37
C PHE A 187 8.68 0.30 15.78
N ARG A 188 9.58 -0.60 16.19
CA ARG A 188 10.19 -0.58 17.54
C ARG A 188 9.15 -0.45 18.68
N GLY A 189 8.02 -1.13 18.57
CA GLY A 189 6.92 -1.07 19.53
C GLY A 189 5.97 0.11 19.37
N ILE A 190 6.24 1.03 18.42
CA ILE A 190 5.36 2.15 18.08
C ILE A 190 4.28 1.64 17.13
N ASP A 191 3.02 1.95 17.43
CA ASP A 191 1.88 1.53 16.62
C ASP A 191 1.94 2.10 15.20
N GLY A 192 1.50 1.31 14.20
CA GLY A 192 1.54 1.70 12.80
C GLY A 192 0.75 3.00 12.48
N MET A 193 -0.29 3.32 13.27
CA MET A 193 -1.00 4.59 13.12
C MET A 193 -0.14 5.80 13.52
N GLU A 194 0.70 5.67 14.55
CA GLU A 194 1.65 6.71 14.92
C GLU A 194 2.77 6.85 13.86
N VAL A 195 3.18 5.73 13.23
CA VAL A 195 4.09 5.77 12.09
C VAL A 195 3.46 6.54 10.93
N TYR A 196 2.20 6.27 10.60
CA TYR A 196 1.48 7.03 9.56
C TYR A 196 1.35 8.51 9.89
N ARG A 197 1.00 8.86 11.13
CA ARG A 197 0.91 10.27 11.56
C ARG A 197 2.23 11.00 11.40
N ALA A 198 3.32 10.39 11.85
CA ALA A 198 4.66 10.96 11.78
C ALA A 198 5.10 11.15 10.33
N THR A 199 4.93 10.12 9.51
CA THR A 199 5.28 10.12 8.08
C THR A 199 4.45 11.15 7.29
N ALA A 200 3.13 11.14 7.47
CA ALA A 200 2.24 12.05 6.76
C ALA A 200 2.47 13.51 7.19
N ALA A 201 2.70 13.76 8.48
CA ALA A 201 3.01 15.10 8.97
C ALA A 201 4.38 15.61 8.45
N HIS A 202 5.39 14.73 8.36
CA HIS A 202 6.69 15.06 7.78
C HIS A 202 6.58 15.44 6.30
N ALA A 203 5.92 14.61 5.49
CA ALA A 203 5.69 14.91 4.09
C ALA A 203 4.85 16.19 3.89
N ALA A 204 3.82 16.39 4.70
CA ALA A 204 3.03 17.62 4.67
C ALA A 204 3.86 18.85 5.05
N ALA A 205 4.81 18.74 6.00
CA ALA A 205 5.72 19.81 6.36
C ALA A 205 6.60 20.24 5.18
N HIS A 206 7.12 19.29 4.40
CA HIS A 206 7.82 19.63 3.15
C HIS A 206 6.90 20.39 2.18
N MET A 207 5.66 19.95 1.97
CA MET A 207 4.73 20.65 1.09
C MET A 207 4.32 22.04 1.57
N VAL A 208 4.49 22.34 2.86
CA VAL A 208 4.17 23.65 3.45
C VAL A 208 5.37 24.58 3.47
N TYR A 209 6.53 24.05 3.86
CA TYR A 209 7.70 24.88 4.22
C TYR A 209 8.82 24.84 3.17
N THR A 210 8.89 23.83 2.29
CA THR A 210 9.83 23.85 1.16
C THR A 210 9.25 24.71 0.04
N ARG A 211 9.89 25.85 -0.23
CA ARG A 211 9.39 26.85 -1.20
C ARG A 211 9.94 26.65 -2.59
N GLU A 212 11.20 26.27 -2.70
CA GLU A 212 11.89 26.14 -3.96
C GLU A 212 12.51 24.74 -4.08
N PRO A 213 12.33 24.05 -5.23
CA PRO A 213 12.99 22.78 -5.45
C PRO A 213 14.50 22.97 -5.60
N ILE A 214 15.27 22.05 -5.04
CA ILE A 214 16.73 22.01 -5.19
C ILE A 214 17.05 21.10 -6.36
N SER A 215 17.78 21.62 -7.38
CA SER A 215 18.23 20.81 -8.50
C SER A 215 19.30 19.80 -8.06
N ALA A 216 19.05 18.50 -8.35
CA ALA A 216 19.96 17.43 -8.04
C ALA A 216 20.99 17.14 -9.14
N GLU A 217 20.88 17.78 -10.32
CA GLU A 217 21.64 17.43 -11.53
C GLU A 217 23.17 17.52 -11.37
N GLN A 218 23.65 18.36 -10.48
CA GLN A 218 25.09 18.58 -10.28
C GLN A 218 25.57 18.14 -8.88
N LEU A 219 24.73 17.44 -8.12
CA LEU A 219 25.03 17.03 -6.77
C LEU A 219 25.52 15.59 -6.72
N SER A 220 26.59 15.35 -5.95
CA SER A 220 26.99 14.00 -5.57
C SER A 220 25.96 13.38 -4.61
N GLN A 221 25.94 12.05 -4.50
CA GLN A 221 25.06 11.37 -3.55
C GLN A 221 25.28 11.81 -2.10
N ALA A 222 26.52 12.11 -1.71
CA ALA A 222 26.83 12.61 -0.37
C ALA A 222 26.24 14.00 -0.13
N GLN A 223 26.33 14.89 -1.12
CA GLN A 223 25.70 16.23 -1.06
C GLN A 223 24.19 16.14 -1.00
N MET A 224 23.56 15.26 -1.80
CA MET A 224 22.12 15.05 -1.76
C MET A 224 21.66 14.59 -0.36
N ARG A 225 22.31 13.59 0.22
CA ARG A 225 21.99 13.10 1.58
C ARG A 225 22.15 14.19 2.64
N MET A 226 23.16 15.06 2.49
CA MET A 226 23.37 16.17 3.42
C MET A 226 22.27 17.21 3.29
N ILE A 227 21.86 17.53 2.06
CA ILE A 227 20.76 18.48 1.80
C ILE A 227 19.44 17.90 2.33
N GLU A 228 19.15 16.63 2.06
CA GLU A 228 17.98 15.93 2.61
C GLU A 228 17.95 16.04 4.14
N LEU A 229 19.07 15.72 4.82
CA LEU A 229 19.16 15.80 6.28
C LEU A 229 18.87 17.19 6.82
N PHE A 230 19.46 18.23 6.21
CA PHE A 230 19.26 19.60 6.67
C PHE A 230 17.86 20.12 6.35
N GLU A 231 17.32 19.76 5.20
CA GLU A 231 15.95 20.14 4.81
C GLU A 231 14.91 19.46 5.70
N ASP A 232 15.08 18.17 5.99
CA ASP A 232 14.24 17.45 6.96
C ASP A 232 14.27 18.14 8.33
N ALA A 233 15.47 18.42 8.85
CA ALA A 233 15.63 19.12 10.13
C ALA A 233 14.97 20.51 10.12
N ARG A 234 15.09 21.25 9.00
CA ARG A 234 14.51 22.58 8.84
C ARG A 234 12.99 22.54 8.83
N VAL A 235 12.39 21.67 8.03
CA VAL A 235 10.91 21.57 7.91
C VAL A 235 10.30 21.03 9.19
N GLU A 236 10.94 20.05 9.84
CA GLU A 236 10.51 19.54 11.14
C GLU A 236 10.58 20.64 12.21
N TYR A 237 11.67 21.43 12.25
CA TYR A 237 11.80 22.56 13.17
C TYR A 237 10.66 23.57 12.99
N LEU A 238 10.37 23.98 11.77
CA LEU A 238 9.29 24.92 11.47
C LEU A 238 7.92 24.35 11.88
N ALA A 239 7.67 23.07 11.55
CA ALA A 239 6.41 22.41 11.86
C ALA A 239 6.19 22.26 13.38
N TYR A 240 7.18 21.84 14.15
CA TYR A 240 6.97 21.69 15.60
C TYR A 240 7.07 23.04 16.36
N SER A 241 7.63 24.07 15.77
CA SER A 241 7.56 25.44 16.32
C SER A 241 6.12 25.98 16.25
N GLU A 242 5.38 25.60 15.21
CA GLU A 242 3.97 25.94 15.06
C GLU A 242 3.06 24.97 15.84
N PHE A 243 3.38 23.66 15.77
CA PHE A 243 2.62 22.58 16.40
C PHE A 243 3.49 21.75 17.34
N PRO A 244 3.68 22.16 18.62
CA PRO A 244 4.62 21.50 19.54
C PRO A 244 4.39 20.00 19.76
N GLY A 245 3.17 19.50 19.51
CA GLY A 245 2.84 18.07 19.56
C GLY A 245 3.61 17.23 18.55
N LEU A 246 4.00 17.79 17.41
CA LEU A 246 4.80 17.11 16.39
C LEU A 246 6.20 16.74 16.88
N ARG A 247 6.79 17.58 17.74
CA ARG A 247 8.09 17.28 18.36
C ARG A 247 8.03 15.98 19.16
N LYS A 248 6.98 15.79 19.96
CA LYS A 248 6.79 14.56 20.75
C LYS A 248 6.56 13.36 19.83
N LEU A 249 5.77 13.54 18.78
CA LEU A 249 5.47 12.48 17.80
C LEU A 249 6.76 12.00 17.10
N TRP A 250 7.60 12.92 16.62
CA TRP A 250 8.81 12.53 15.89
C TRP A 250 9.92 12.03 16.80
N LEU A 251 10.08 12.59 18.03
CA LEU A 251 11.13 12.16 18.96
C LEU A 251 11.03 10.68 19.37
N GLN A 252 9.84 10.09 19.39
CA GLN A 252 9.68 8.66 19.73
C GLN A 252 10.37 7.71 18.71
N PHE A 253 10.70 8.19 17.51
CA PHE A 253 11.39 7.40 16.49
C PHE A 253 12.92 7.51 16.58
N PHE A 254 13.45 8.39 17.43
CA PHE A 254 14.87 8.48 17.71
C PHE A 254 15.21 7.58 18.90
N THR A 255 16.07 6.60 18.71
CA THR A 255 16.58 5.81 19.82
C THR A 255 17.76 6.49 20.47
N SER A 256 17.73 6.55 21.81
CA SER A 256 18.81 7.11 22.64
C SER A 256 19.80 6.06 23.11
N GLU A 257 19.77 4.83 22.63
CA GLU A 257 20.67 3.75 23.08
C GLU A 257 21.92 3.72 22.17
N PRO A 258 23.09 4.23 22.66
CA PRO A 258 24.36 3.98 21.98
C PRO A 258 24.78 2.54 22.33
N GLY A 259 24.65 1.60 21.40
CA GLY A 259 25.17 0.27 21.62
C GLY A 259 24.58 -0.89 20.84
N GLU A 260 23.46 -0.78 20.18
CA GLU A 260 23.05 -1.76 19.18
C GLU A 260 23.68 -1.41 17.84
N ASN A 261 24.44 -2.34 17.30
CA ASN A 261 25.11 -2.25 16.01
C ASN A 261 24.14 -1.68 14.97
N ASP A 262 24.25 -0.37 14.71
CA ASP A 262 23.66 0.25 13.56
C ASP A 262 24.30 -0.40 12.33
N ASP A 263 23.56 -1.31 11.73
CA ASP A 263 23.87 -1.85 10.43
C ASP A 263 23.86 -0.66 9.48
N TYR A 264 25.04 -0.13 9.15
CA TYR A 264 25.25 1.04 8.32
C TYR A 264 24.46 0.87 7.02
N GLY A 265 23.25 1.44 6.94
CA GLY A 265 22.38 1.38 5.77
C GLY A 265 20.90 1.14 6.04
N LYS A 266 20.47 0.85 7.27
CA LYS A 266 19.04 0.81 7.59
C LYS A 266 18.53 2.20 7.92
N PRO A 267 17.37 2.62 7.36
CA PRO A 267 16.80 3.92 7.69
C PRO A 267 16.49 3.96 9.17
N THR A 268 16.96 5.01 9.84
CA THR A 268 16.71 5.24 11.27
C THR A 268 15.27 5.70 11.53
N ARG A 269 14.57 6.14 10.50
CA ARG A 269 13.18 6.59 10.54
C ARG A 269 12.37 5.93 9.44
N PRO A 270 11.06 5.70 9.65
CA PRO A 270 10.20 5.08 8.65
C PRO A 270 10.01 5.89 7.35
N TRP A 271 10.37 7.17 7.35
CA TRP A 271 10.19 8.09 6.22
C TRP A 271 11.49 8.58 5.58
N THR A 272 12.66 8.19 6.05
CA THR A 272 13.99 8.57 5.47
C THR A 272 14.69 7.43 4.73
#